data_a6ab00f2e9cae6e75dd1ce0b89662ae1
#
_entry.id   a6ab00f2e9cae6e75dd1ce0b89662ae1
#
_cell.length_a   1.000
_cell.length_b   1.000
_cell.length_c   1.000
_cell.angle_alpha   90.00
_cell.angle_beta   90.00
_cell.angle_gamma   90.00
#
_symmetry.space_group_name_H-M   'P 1'
#
loop_
_entity.id
_entity.type
_entity.pdbx_description
1 polymer ?
#
loop_
_entity_poly.entity_id
_entity_poly.type
_entity_poly.pdbx_seq_one_letter_code
_entity_poly.pdbx_strand_id
1 'polypeptide(L)'
;MNQPNYDAVLIIAASEKDANLYYATRFLAPDPFIYTEIRGKIYLFMSDLEIDRAKSEAKVDEVLSTSEFAKRLQTKKVEPVSLNMIDLLYQEEKVKEILVPNNFPFIYGEGLLKKGYRLMTKEEPFFESRLFKTEEEIAKIEETQRCTEAAVEEAIHVIERSRIENGKLYVNGKPLTSEAIKKIINVKLMEFDCIAEHTIVSCAKDCVDPHNQGSGPLLANESIVLDVFPRSAKTGYFADMTLTVVKGKANPKLKKMYQLVKEGQEIGFKLLKDGVDGSVVHNRIAEHFEKEGFKTGQIDGRMQGFFHGTGHGVGLEIHEPPRVSSVKQTIQASQVVTVEPGLYYLDAGGVRIEDLVVVTKTGIRNLTKFPKVLEL
;
A
#
# COMPACT_ATOMS: atom_id res chain seq x y z
N MET A 1 -29.07 -4.18 -14.76
CA MET A 1 -28.08 -4.56 -13.73
C MET A 1 -28.62 -5.81 -13.06
N ASN A 2 -27.89 -6.93 -13.09
CA ASN A 2 -28.28 -8.13 -12.36
C ASN A 2 -28.32 -7.77 -10.87
N GLN A 3 -29.39 -8.14 -10.17
CA GLN A 3 -29.44 -8.00 -8.72
C GLN A 3 -28.26 -8.79 -8.11
N PRO A 4 -27.59 -8.25 -7.08
CA PRO A 4 -26.53 -8.98 -6.41
C PRO A 4 -27.09 -10.32 -5.88
N ASN A 5 -26.29 -11.37 -5.99
CA ASN A 5 -26.67 -12.74 -5.61
C ASN A 5 -26.54 -12.95 -4.08
N TYR A 6 -26.74 -11.90 -3.28
CA TYR A 6 -26.71 -11.90 -1.82
C TYR A 6 -27.65 -10.83 -1.25
N ASP A 7 -28.14 -11.06 -0.03
CA ASP A 7 -29.04 -10.14 0.69
C ASP A 7 -28.29 -9.09 1.48
N ALA A 8 -27.11 -9.47 2.00
CA ALA A 8 -26.31 -8.60 2.86
C ALA A 8 -24.81 -8.74 2.59
N VAL A 9 -24.09 -7.66 2.89
CA VAL A 9 -22.62 -7.64 3.07
C VAL A 9 -22.34 -7.59 4.57
N LEU A 10 -21.33 -8.32 5.04
CA LEU A 10 -20.92 -8.32 6.46
C LEU A 10 -19.41 -8.22 6.59
N ILE A 11 -18.93 -7.24 7.37
CA ILE A 11 -17.52 -7.08 7.75
C ILE A 11 -17.43 -6.96 9.27
N ILE A 12 -16.50 -7.67 9.89
CA ILE A 12 -16.22 -7.59 11.34
C ILE A 12 -14.72 -7.41 11.50
N ALA A 13 -14.29 -6.19 11.78
CA ALA A 13 -12.89 -5.83 11.90
C ALA A 13 -12.72 -4.50 12.67
N ALA A 14 -11.48 -4.14 12.98
CA ALA A 14 -11.10 -2.79 13.39
C ALA A 14 -10.78 -1.96 12.15
N SER A 15 -11.46 -0.87 11.90
CA SER A 15 -11.31 -0.08 10.68
C SER A 15 -9.94 0.61 10.53
N GLU A 16 -9.19 0.78 11.61
CA GLU A 16 -7.78 1.22 11.53
C GLU A 16 -6.87 0.20 10.82
N LYS A 17 -7.28 -1.08 10.78
CA LYS A 17 -6.51 -2.20 10.19
C LYS A 17 -7.20 -2.86 9.00
N ASP A 18 -8.43 -2.49 8.71
CA ASP A 18 -9.21 -3.05 7.61
C ASP A 18 -9.63 -1.94 6.64
N ALA A 19 -8.99 -1.95 5.48
CA ALA A 19 -9.20 -0.93 4.46
C ALA A 19 -10.62 -0.95 3.87
N ASN A 20 -11.24 -2.12 3.77
CA ASN A 20 -12.61 -2.25 3.27
C ASN A 20 -13.60 -1.63 4.24
N LEU A 21 -13.44 -1.92 5.54
CA LEU A 21 -14.32 -1.37 6.56
C LEU A 21 -14.16 0.16 6.67
N TYR A 22 -12.93 0.67 6.65
CA TYR A 22 -12.70 2.12 6.61
C TYR A 22 -13.28 2.76 5.34
N TYR A 23 -13.08 2.13 4.19
CA TYR A 23 -13.63 2.62 2.91
C TYR A 23 -15.16 2.75 2.96
N ALA A 24 -15.83 1.73 3.47
CA ALA A 24 -17.30 1.68 3.55
C ALA A 24 -17.88 2.68 4.54
N THR A 25 -17.17 2.95 5.65
CA THR A 25 -17.70 3.73 6.78
C THR A 25 -17.11 5.13 6.91
N ARG A 26 -15.90 5.34 6.41
CA ARG A 26 -15.06 6.53 6.65
C ARG A 26 -14.84 6.82 8.14
N PHE A 27 -15.01 5.82 8.98
CA PHE A 27 -14.91 5.90 10.44
C PHE A 27 -13.72 5.06 10.92
N LEU A 28 -12.78 5.70 11.63
CA LEU A 28 -11.62 5.03 12.21
C LEU A 28 -11.92 4.62 13.65
N ALA A 29 -11.81 3.33 13.94
CA ALA A 29 -11.91 2.78 15.29
C ALA A 29 -10.84 1.69 15.51
N PRO A 30 -10.17 1.71 16.69
CA PRO A 30 -9.11 0.76 17.02
C PRO A 30 -9.65 -0.64 17.37
N ASP A 31 -10.88 -0.70 17.87
CA ASP A 31 -11.55 -1.93 18.25
C ASP A 31 -12.47 -2.47 17.14
N PRO A 32 -12.59 -3.81 17.01
CA PRO A 32 -13.50 -4.40 16.04
C PRO A 32 -14.96 -4.03 16.30
N PHE A 33 -15.66 -3.69 15.22
CA PHE A 33 -17.10 -3.48 15.19
C PHE A 33 -17.75 -4.20 14.00
N ILE A 34 -19.08 -4.24 13.98
CA ILE A 34 -19.83 -4.92 12.93
C ILE A 34 -20.36 -3.88 11.95
N TYR A 35 -20.01 -4.05 10.68
CA TYR A 35 -20.63 -3.39 9.54
C TYR A 35 -21.50 -4.39 8.79
N THR A 36 -22.72 -4.02 8.48
CA THR A 36 -23.53 -4.78 7.54
C THR A 36 -24.32 -3.84 6.62
N GLU A 37 -24.30 -4.15 5.34
CA GLU A 37 -25.16 -3.52 4.34
C GLU A 37 -26.24 -4.52 3.95
N ILE A 38 -27.52 -4.16 4.12
CA ILE A 38 -28.67 -5.01 3.80
C ILE A 38 -29.49 -4.30 2.72
N ARG A 39 -29.49 -4.85 1.52
CA ARG A 39 -30.21 -4.29 0.35
C ARG A 39 -29.98 -2.78 0.14
N GLY A 40 -28.70 -2.36 0.32
CA GLY A 40 -28.27 -0.97 0.13
C GLY A 40 -28.44 -0.06 1.35
N LYS A 41 -28.98 -0.55 2.47
CA LYS A 41 -29.00 0.19 3.74
C LYS A 41 -27.85 -0.27 4.64
N ILE A 42 -27.07 0.68 5.13
CA ILE A 42 -25.84 0.43 5.90
C ILE A 42 -26.10 0.59 7.40
N TYR A 43 -25.72 -0.41 8.16
CA TYR A 43 -25.82 -0.45 9.63
C TYR A 43 -24.45 -0.68 10.26
N LEU A 44 -24.19 0.01 11.37
CA LEU A 44 -23.08 -0.29 12.28
C LEU A 44 -23.59 -0.73 13.62
N PHE A 45 -23.02 -1.77 14.23
CA PHE A 45 -23.20 -2.07 15.64
C PHE A 45 -22.05 -1.49 16.44
N MET A 46 -22.37 -0.57 17.34
CA MET A 46 -21.37 0.13 18.13
C MET A 46 -21.65 -0.02 19.63
N SER A 47 -20.57 -0.10 20.42
CA SER A 47 -20.66 -0.04 21.87
C SER A 47 -21.03 1.37 22.35
N ASP A 48 -21.52 1.47 23.58
CA ASP A 48 -21.88 2.77 24.19
C ASP A 48 -20.66 3.73 24.25
N LEU A 49 -19.43 3.19 24.23
CA LEU A 49 -18.21 3.98 24.20
C LEU A 49 -18.04 4.76 22.87
N GLU A 50 -18.44 4.17 21.75
CA GLU A 50 -18.13 4.68 20.40
C GLU A 50 -19.38 5.17 19.64
N ILE A 51 -20.58 4.90 20.15
CA ILE A 51 -21.82 5.10 19.40
C ILE A 51 -22.07 6.55 19.02
N ASP A 52 -21.78 7.51 19.90
CA ASP A 52 -22.01 8.93 19.64
C ASP A 52 -21.00 9.46 18.62
N ARG A 53 -19.75 9.01 18.70
CA ARG A 53 -18.71 9.33 17.72
C ARG A 53 -19.05 8.74 16.36
N ALA A 54 -19.49 7.48 16.31
CA ALA A 54 -19.90 6.84 15.06
C ALA A 54 -21.11 7.55 14.40
N LYS A 55 -22.11 7.99 15.19
CA LYS A 55 -23.26 8.76 14.70
C LYS A 55 -22.86 10.09 14.08
N SER A 56 -21.78 10.72 14.55
CA SER A 56 -21.32 12.02 14.06
C SER A 56 -20.34 11.92 12.89
N GLU A 57 -19.52 10.87 12.84
CA GLU A 57 -18.39 10.78 11.92
C GLU A 57 -18.60 9.77 10.79
N ALA A 58 -19.31 8.65 11.05
CA ALA A 58 -19.46 7.58 10.07
C ALA A 58 -20.43 7.94 8.94
N LYS A 59 -20.07 7.53 7.72
CA LYS A 59 -20.94 7.66 6.54
C LYS A 59 -21.79 6.40 6.39
N VAL A 60 -22.84 6.30 7.20
CA VAL A 60 -23.75 5.14 7.24
C VAL A 60 -25.19 5.60 7.47
N ASP A 61 -26.17 4.72 7.21
CA ASP A 61 -27.58 5.06 7.37
C ASP A 61 -28.04 4.94 8.82
N GLU A 62 -27.52 3.96 9.57
CA GLU A 62 -27.96 3.71 10.94
C GLU A 62 -26.84 3.17 11.82
N VAL A 63 -26.73 3.70 13.05
CA VAL A 63 -25.81 3.21 14.07
C VAL A 63 -26.64 2.58 15.18
N LEU A 64 -26.48 1.25 15.36
CA LEU A 64 -27.19 0.42 16.28
C LEU A 64 -26.42 0.24 17.60
N SER A 65 -27.08 0.34 18.75
CA SER A 65 -26.47 0.12 20.05
C SER A 65 -26.37 -1.37 20.35
N THR A 66 -25.13 -1.86 20.62
CA THR A 66 -24.92 -3.24 21.11
C THR A 66 -25.63 -3.46 22.45
N SER A 67 -25.71 -2.46 23.32
CA SER A 67 -26.40 -2.54 24.61
C SER A 67 -27.93 -2.71 24.46
N GLU A 68 -28.53 -2.04 23.45
CA GLU A 68 -29.96 -2.22 23.17
C GLU A 68 -30.24 -3.61 22.60
N PHE A 69 -29.43 -4.09 21.67
CA PHE A 69 -29.55 -5.44 21.15
C PHE A 69 -29.32 -6.51 22.23
N ALA A 70 -28.36 -6.27 23.14
CA ALA A 70 -28.14 -7.16 24.29
C ALA A 70 -29.38 -7.29 25.17
N LYS A 71 -30.06 -6.17 25.52
CA LYS A 71 -31.33 -6.19 26.27
C LYS A 71 -32.42 -6.96 25.53
N ARG A 72 -32.56 -6.76 24.23
CA ARG A 72 -33.54 -7.48 23.39
C ARG A 72 -33.29 -9.00 23.39
N LEU A 73 -32.02 -9.42 23.29
CA LEU A 73 -31.62 -10.83 23.35
C LEU A 73 -31.88 -11.44 24.73
N GLN A 74 -31.53 -10.73 25.82
CA GLN A 74 -31.82 -11.16 27.20
C GLN A 74 -33.31 -11.40 27.45
N THR A 75 -34.18 -10.52 26.92
CA THR A 75 -35.63 -10.71 26.99
C THR A 75 -36.08 -12.00 26.32
N LYS A 76 -35.37 -12.40 25.25
CA LYS A 76 -35.59 -13.66 24.54
C LYS A 76 -34.85 -14.87 25.17
N LYS A 77 -34.14 -14.67 26.29
CA LYS A 77 -33.26 -15.68 26.93
C LYS A 77 -32.16 -16.22 26.01
N VAL A 78 -31.64 -15.35 25.13
CA VAL A 78 -30.52 -15.63 24.23
C VAL A 78 -29.29 -14.88 24.72
N GLU A 79 -28.13 -15.52 24.64
CA GLU A 79 -26.86 -14.92 25.04
C GLU A 79 -26.53 -13.66 24.20
N PRO A 80 -26.17 -12.51 24.83
CA PRO A 80 -25.96 -11.25 24.15
C PRO A 80 -24.55 -11.13 23.54
N VAL A 81 -24.20 -12.06 22.65
CA VAL A 81 -22.94 -12.02 21.89
C VAL A 81 -23.17 -11.45 20.48
N SER A 82 -22.11 -10.92 19.88
CA SER A 82 -22.16 -10.27 18.54
C SER A 82 -22.84 -11.15 17.48
N LEU A 83 -22.56 -12.44 17.47
CA LEU A 83 -23.19 -13.39 16.53
C LEU A 83 -24.72 -13.41 16.64
N ASN A 84 -25.25 -13.34 17.87
CA ASN A 84 -26.69 -13.37 18.12
C ASN A 84 -27.34 -12.00 17.85
N MET A 85 -26.58 -10.89 17.96
CA MET A 85 -27.04 -9.56 17.54
C MET A 85 -27.19 -9.49 16.03
N ILE A 86 -26.21 -9.99 15.28
CA ILE A 86 -26.28 -10.12 13.81
C ILE A 86 -27.48 -10.98 13.41
N ASP A 87 -27.61 -12.14 14.03
CA ASP A 87 -28.72 -13.09 13.75
C ASP A 87 -30.10 -12.43 14.01
N LEU A 88 -30.25 -11.70 15.12
CA LEU A 88 -31.51 -10.99 15.42
C LEU A 88 -31.88 -9.97 14.34
N LEU A 89 -30.93 -9.13 13.90
CA LEU A 89 -31.14 -8.18 12.82
C LEU A 89 -31.47 -8.90 11.51
N TYR A 90 -30.72 -9.96 11.18
CA TYR A 90 -30.88 -10.70 9.93
C TYR A 90 -32.21 -11.45 9.84
N GLN A 91 -32.73 -11.96 10.96
CA GLN A 91 -34.06 -12.55 11.02
C GLN A 91 -35.15 -11.50 10.79
N GLU A 92 -35.02 -10.29 11.37
CA GLU A 92 -35.95 -9.19 11.18
C GLU A 92 -35.95 -8.71 9.73
N GLU A 93 -34.77 -8.61 9.13
CA GLU A 93 -34.57 -8.19 7.74
C GLU A 93 -34.71 -9.33 6.71
N LYS A 94 -34.98 -10.57 7.15
CA LYS A 94 -35.16 -11.77 6.31
C LYS A 94 -33.95 -12.04 5.41
N VAL A 95 -32.73 -11.80 5.91
CA VAL A 95 -31.46 -12.12 5.24
C VAL A 95 -31.25 -13.63 5.23
N LYS A 96 -30.74 -14.17 4.12
CA LYS A 96 -30.37 -15.58 3.97
C LYS A 96 -28.99 -15.76 3.40
N GLU A 97 -28.58 -14.92 2.49
CA GLU A 97 -27.32 -14.97 1.76
C GLU A 97 -26.45 -13.76 2.11
N ILE A 98 -25.22 -14.02 2.57
CA ILE A 98 -24.32 -12.98 3.11
C ILE A 98 -23.01 -13.03 2.33
N LEU A 99 -22.58 -11.90 1.79
CA LEU A 99 -21.25 -11.71 1.21
C LEU A 99 -20.29 -11.23 2.30
N VAL A 100 -19.14 -11.90 2.42
CA VAL A 100 -18.07 -11.55 3.37
C VAL A 100 -16.72 -11.45 2.65
N PRO A 101 -15.76 -10.65 3.15
CA PRO A 101 -14.41 -10.62 2.60
C PRO A 101 -13.68 -11.94 2.86
N ASN A 102 -12.63 -12.21 2.07
CA ASN A 102 -11.86 -13.46 2.17
C ASN A 102 -11.12 -13.63 3.52
N ASN A 103 -10.83 -12.52 4.22
CA ASN A 103 -10.22 -12.49 5.55
C ASN A 103 -11.26 -12.49 6.69
N PHE A 104 -12.53 -12.79 6.41
CA PHE A 104 -13.60 -12.76 7.41
C PHE A 104 -13.31 -13.71 8.58
N PRO A 105 -13.49 -13.29 9.86
CA PRO A 105 -13.16 -14.12 11.00
C PRO A 105 -13.94 -15.43 11.03
N PHE A 106 -13.24 -16.56 10.98
CA PHE A 106 -13.81 -17.91 10.86
C PHE A 106 -14.83 -18.23 11.96
N ILE A 107 -14.61 -17.75 13.19
CA ILE A 107 -15.53 -17.98 14.31
C ILE A 107 -16.96 -17.47 14.01
N TYR A 108 -17.08 -16.31 13.39
CA TYR A 108 -18.39 -15.76 12.98
C TYR A 108 -18.93 -16.52 11.77
N GLY A 109 -18.06 -16.87 10.81
CA GLY A 109 -18.45 -17.65 9.64
C GLY A 109 -19.05 -19.01 10.04
N GLU A 110 -18.37 -19.77 10.89
CA GLU A 110 -18.87 -21.04 11.42
C GLU A 110 -20.20 -20.88 12.17
N GLY A 111 -20.29 -19.83 12.99
CA GLY A 111 -21.50 -19.55 13.76
C GLY A 111 -22.72 -19.22 12.88
N LEU A 112 -22.52 -18.42 11.83
CA LEU A 112 -23.57 -18.07 10.87
C LEU A 112 -24.01 -19.30 10.04
N LEU A 113 -23.07 -20.13 9.60
CA LEU A 113 -23.40 -21.38 8.91
C LEU A 113 -24.22 -22.33 9.78
N LYS A 114 -23.88 -22.47 11.08
CA LYS A 114 -24.66 -23.27 12.05
C LYS A 114 -26.07 -22.71 12.28
N LYS A 115 -26.28 -21.41 12.05
CA LYS A 115 -27.60 -20.76 12.10
C LYS A 115 -28.39 -20.89 10.81
N GLY A 116 -27.82 -21.47 9.77
CA GLY A 116 -28.47 -21.73 8.49
C GLY A 116 -28.32 -20.64 7.43
N TYR A 117 -27.45 -19.64 7.65
CA TYR A 117 -27.13 -18.67 6.63
C TYR A 117 -26.22 -19.27 5.57
N ARG A 118 -26.34 -18.78 4.33
CA ARG A 118 -25.41 -19.08 3.25
C ARG A 118 -24.35 -17.98 3.19
N LEU A 119 -23.08 -18.34 3.27
CA LEU A 119 -21.96 -17.42 3.13
C LEU A 119 -21.33 -17.52 1.75
N MET A 120 -21.04 -16.38 1.18
CA MET A 120 -20.25 -16.22 -0.05
C MET A 120 -19.04 -15.36 0.27
N THR A 121 -17.88 -15.74 -0.24
CA THR A 121 -16.65 -14.97 -0.11
C THR A 121 -16.33 -14.25 -1.41
N LYS A 122 -15.71 -13.08 -1.32
CA LYS A 122 -15.15 -12.36 -2.46
C LYS A 122 -13.69 -12.03 -2.15
N GLU A 123 -12.83 -12.27 -3.14
CA GLU A 123 -11.43 -11.84 -3.10
C GLU A 123 -11.29 -10.34 -3.37
N GLU A 124 -10.10 -9.81 -3.12
CA GLU A 124 -9.80 -8.41 -3.39
C GLU A 124 -9.83 -8.09 -4.91
N PRO A 125 -10.34 -6.91 -5.28
CA PRO A 125 -10.91 -5.88 -4.41
C PRO A 125 -12.32 -6.24 -3.93
N PHE A 126 -12.52 -6.23 -2.62
CA PHE A 126 -13.85 -6.49 -2.06
C PHE A 126 -14.87 -5.45 -2.54
N PHE A 127 -14.53 -4.17 -2.43
CA PHE A 127 -15.27 -3.07 -3.07
C PHE A 127 -14.54 -2.66 -4.35
N GLU A 128 -15.10 -2.96 -5.52
CA GLU A 128 -14.50 -2.62 -6.82
C GLU A 128 -14.29 -1.10 -7.00
N SER A 129 -15.13 -0.29 -6.34
CA SER A 129 -14.99 1.15 -6.34
C SER A 129 -13.65 1.64 -5.75
N ARG A 130 -13.01 0.87 -4.88
CA ARG A 130 -11.66 1.17 -4.36
C ARG A 130 -10.59 1.21 -5.45
N LEU A 131 -10.78 0.49 -6.55
CA LEU A 131 -9.85 0.52 -7.69
C LEU A 131 -9.78 1.91 -8.32
N PHE A 132 -10.89 2.64 -8.33
CA PHE A 132 -11.04 3.92 -9.02
C PHE A 132 -11.07 5.05 -8.00
N LYS A 133 -9.98 5.79 -7.90
CA LYS A 133 -9.86 6.89 -6.94
C LYS A 133 -10.60 8.12 -7.45
N THR A 134 -11.43 8.68 -6.58
CA THR A 134 -12.00 10.02 -6.80
C THR A 134 -10.90 11.08 -6.73
N GLU A 135 -11.14 12.29 -7.24
CA GLU A 135 -10.17 13.38 -7.11
C GLU A 135 -9.89 13.76 -5.64
N GLU A 136 -10.87 13.59 -4.74
CA GLU A 136 -10.67 13.77 -3.30
C GLU A 136 -9.71 12.72 -2.73
N GLU A 137 -9.83 11.46 -3.12
CA GLU A 137 -8.93 10.38 -2.69
C GLU A 137 -7.53 10.55 -3.27
N ILE A 138 -7.43 10.96 -4.53
CA ILE A 138 -6.15 11.29 -5.18
C ILE A 138 -5.47 12.45 -4.46
N ALA A 139 -6.20 13.49 -4.06
CA ALA A 139 -5.65 14.61 -3.31
C ALA A 139 -5.06 14.17 -1.95
N LYS A 140 -5.72 13.23 -1.25
CA LYS A 140 -5.20 12.64 0.01
C LYS A 140 -3.91 11.85 -0.21
N ILE A 141 -3.85 11.06 -1.28
CA ILE A 141 -2.64 10.32 -1.68
C ILE A 141 -1.51 11.31 -2.02
N GLU A 142 -1.82 12.37 -2.80
CA GLU A 142 -0.84 13.38 -3.19
C GLU A 142 -0.32 14.18 -1.98
N GLU A 143 -1.16 14.47 -0.97
CA GLU A 143 -0.74 15.07 0.29
C GLU A 143 0.26 14.17 1.03
N THR A 144 -0.04 12.88 1.17
CA THR A 144 0.88 11.90 1.79
C THR A 144 2.19 11.81 0.98
N GLN A 145 2.12 11.87 -0.36
CA GLN A 145 3.30 11.88 -1.22
C GLN A 145 4.18 13.12 -0.98
N ARG A 146 3.62 14.31 -0.78
CA ARG A 146 4.39 15.52 -0.41
C ARG A 146 5.11 15.34 0.94
N CYS A 147 4.45 14.72 1.92
CA CYS A 147 5.07 14.41 3.21
C CYS A 147 6.24 13.43 3.04
N THR A 148 6.08 12.42 2.18
CA THR A 148 7.12 11.45 1.85
C THR A 148 8.34 12.12 1.21
N GLU A 149 8.11 12.97 0.22
CA GLU A 149 9.16 13.74 -0.44
C GLU A 149 9.95 14.62 0.54
N ALA A 150 9.26 15.34 1.43
CA ALA A 150 9.91 16.18 2.44
C ALA A 150 10.76 15.35 3.43
N ALA A 151 10.31 14.16 3.79
CA ALA A 151 11.06 13.28 4.68
C ALA A 151 12.30 12.68 4.00
N VAL A 152 12.17 12.30 2.72
CA VAL A 152 13.29 11.80 1.91
C VAL A 152 14.29 12.93 1.62
N GLU A 153 13.84 14.16 1.36
CA GLU A 153 14.71 15.32 1.16
C GLU A 153 15.62 15.55 2.37
N GLU A 154 15.07 15.49 3.59
CA GLU A 154 15.87 15.62 4.82
C GLU A 154 16.93 14.51 4.93
N ALA A 155 16.57 13.26 4.60
CA ALA A 155 17.51 12.12 4.57
C ALA A 155 18.62 12.33 3.53
N ILE A 156 18.28 12.77 2.32
CA ILE A 156 19.23 13.07 1.24
C ILE A 156 20.20 14.17 1.69
N HIS A 157 19.72 15.25 2.30
CA HIS A 157 20.58 16.33 2.81
C HIS A 157 21.59 15.82 3.85
N VAL A 158 21.21 14.86 4.70
CA VAL A 158 22.14 14.28 5.67
C VAL A 158 23.21 13.43 4.97
N ILE A 159 22.82 12.63 3.97
CA ILE A 159 23.76 11.83 3.16
C ILE A 159 24.72 12.78 2.39
N GLU A 160 24.20 13.84 1.79
CA GLU A 160 24.97 14.85 1.04
C GLU A 160 26.04 15.52 1.89
N ARG A 161 25.71 15.90 3.13
CA ARG A 161 26.63 16.58 4.06
C ARG A 161 27.59 15.61 4.75
N SER A 162 27.41 14.29 4.63
CA SER A 162 28.28 13.30 5.22
C SER A 162 29.70 13.37 4.63
N ARG A 163 30.69 13.05 5.46
CA ARG A 163 32.10 12.91 5.02
C ARG A 163 32.40 11.45 4.71
N ILE A 164 33.23 11.24 3.72
CA ILE A 164 33.73 9.91 3.41
C ILE A 164 35.03 9.68 4.18
N GLU A 165 35.05 8.68 5.06
CA GLU A 165 36.22 8.28 5.84
C GLU A 165 36.34 6.74 5.80
N ASN A 166 37.48 6.24 5.34
CA ASN A 166 37.76 4.78 5.24
C ASN A 166 36.61 4.00 4.53
N GLY A 167 36.07 4.56 3.44
CA GLY A 167 35.03 3.93 2.65
C GLY A 167 33.63 3.94 3.26
N LYS A 168 33.42 4.62 4.39
CA LYS A 168 32.14 4.77 5.08
C LYS A 168 31.72 6.23 5.15
N LEU A 169 30.42 6.46 5.35
CA LEU A 169 29.87 7.78 5.55
C LEU A 169 29.87 8.16 7.04
N TYR A 170 30.23 9.40 7.35
CA TYR A 170 30.28 9.93 8.71
C TYR A 170 29.56 11.25 8.82
N VAL A 171 28.84 11.43 9.94
CA VAL A 171 28.21 12.72 10.34
C VAL A 171 28.58 12.97 11.81
N ASN A 172 29.07 14.16 12.12
CA ASN A 172 29.48 14.55 13.47
C ASN A 172 30.44 13.56 14.15
N GLY A 173 31.40 13.01 13.37
CA GLY A 173 32.41 12.06 13.87
C GLY A 173 31.89 10.65 14.16
N LYS A 174 30.64 10.32 13.80
CA LYS A 174 30.06 8.99 13.96
C LYS A 174 29.72 8.40 12.59
N PRO A 175 29.83 7.07 12.41
CA PRO A 175 29.32 6.41 11.19
C PRO A 175 27.85 6.71 10.98
N LEU A 176 27.49 7.13 9.75
CA LEU A 176 26.11 7.25 9.32
C LEU A 176 25.59 5.87 8.97
N THR A 177 24.50 5.46 9.60
CA THR A 177 23.93 4.11 9.43
C THR A 177 22.53 4.14 8.81
N SER A 178 22.11 3.00 8.27
CA SER A 178 20.73 2.78 7.80
C SER A 178 19.69 3.17 8.86
N GLU A 179 19.93 2.75 10.12
CA GLU A 179 19.02 3.04 11.23
C GLU A 179 18.94 4.55 11.52
N ALA A 180 20.06 5.27 11.38
CA ALA A 180 20.07 6.72 11.59
C ALA A 180 19.26 7.44 10.52
N ILE A 181 19.37 7.05 9.26
CA ILE A 181 18.58 7.62 8.15
C ILE A 181 17.11 7.24 8.30
N LYS A 182 16.77 5.97 8.58
CA LYS A 182 15.38 5.55 8.85
C LYS A 182 14.76 6.36 9.98
N LYS A 183 15.51 6.63 11.05
CA LYS A 183 15.03 7.47 12.15
C LYS A 183 14.73 8.90 11.70
N ILE A 184 15.58 9.50 10.88
CA ILE A 184 15.37 10.85 10.34
C ILE A 184 14.08 10.90 9.52
N ILE A 185 13.89 9.94 8.59
CA ILE A 185 12.69 9.82 7.77
C ILE A 185 11.44 9.68 8.66
N ASN A 186 11.46 8.73 9.61
CA ASN A 186 10.30 8.46 10.46
C ASN A 186 9.92 9.63 11.37
N VAL A 187 10.92 10.33 11.95
CA VAL A 187 10.66 11.53 12.75
C VAL A 187 10.04 12.63 11.90
N LYS A 188 10.57 12.83 10.68
CA LYS A 188 10.02 13.84 9.76
C LYS A 188 8.60 13.53 9.31
N LEU A 189 8.30 12.27 9.02
CA LEU A 189 6.95 11.81 8.68
C LEU A 189 5.96 12.02 9.84
N MET A 190 6.39 11.75 11.08
CA MET A 190 5.57 11.98 12.26
C MET A 190 5.21 13.48 12.47
N GLU A 191 6.06 14.41 12.05
CA GLU A 191 5.73 15.84 12.08
C GLU A 191 4.53 16.18 11.16
N PHE A 192 4.25 15.33 10.16
CA PHE A 192 3.13 15.46 9.24
C PHE A 192 1.97 14.49 9.53
N ASP A 193 1.93 13.87 10.71
CA ASP A 193 0.95 12.83 11.07
C ASP A 193 0.95 11.65 10.06
N CYS A 194 2.14 11.29 9.54
CA CYS A 194 2.34 10.13 8.69
C CYS A 194 3.18 9.08 9.41
N ILE A 195 2.81 7.82 9.26
CA ILE A 195 3.49 6.68 9.88
C ILE A 195 4.03 5.78 8.78
N ALA A 196 5.35 5.53 8.79
CA ALA A 196 5.98 4.55 7.93
C ALA A 196 6.38 3.32 8.75
N GLU A 197 5.89 2.16 8.33
CA GLU A 197 6.35 0.87 8.79
C GLU A 197 7.32 0.32 7.74
N HIS A 198 8.37 -0.38 8.18
CA HIS A 198 9.30 -1.09 7.29
C HIS A 198 10.06 -0.25 6.26
N THR A 199 10.27 1.06 6.51
CA THR A 199 11.12 1.92 5.66
C THR A 199 12.43 1.22 5.31
N ILE A 200 12.77 1.18 4.02
CA ILE A 200 14.01 0.59 3.51
C ILE A 200 15.06 1.70 3.36
N VAL A 201 16.22 1.47 3.94
CA VAL A 201 17.45 2.22 3.67
C VAL A 201 18.55 1.18 3.55
N SER A 202 18.66 0.53 2.42
CA SER A 202 19.66 -0.51 2.17
C SER A 202 20.87 0.07 1.47
N CYS A 203 22.04 -0.58 1.66
CA CYS A 203 23.31 -0.12 1.10
C CYS A 203 24.11 -1.27 0.51
N ALA A 204 24.73 -1.05 -0.65
CA ALA A 204 25.63 -1.99 -1.32
C ALA A 204 24.96 -3.36 -1.57
N LYS A 205 25.47 -4.44 -0.94
CA LYS A 205 24.96 -5.80 -1.12
C LYS A 205 23.54 -5.99 -0.58
N ASP A 206 23.12 -5.22 0.42
CA ASP A 206 21.77 -5.30 0.95
C ASP A 206 20.74 -4.81 -0.09
N CYS A 207 21.15 -3.90 -0.99
CA CYS A 207 20.29 -3.42 -2.07
C CYS A 207 19.94 -4.50 -3.11
N VAL A 208 20.63 -5.64 -3.14
CA VAL A 208 20.36 -6.73 -4.11
C VAL A 208 19.11 -7.53 -3.74
N ASP A 209 18.69 -7.43 -2.49
CA ASP A 209 17.41 -7.95 -2.01
C ASP A 209 16.42 -6.79 -1.88
N PRO A 210 15.40 -6.69 -2.77
CA PRO A 210 14.53 -5.52 -2.84
C PRO A 210 13.81 -5.15 -1.54
N HIS A 211 13.55 -6.13 -0.66
CA HIS A 211 12.85 -5.93 0.62
C HIS A 211 13.79 -5.89 1.83
N ASN A 212 15.11 -5.92 1.62
CA ASN A 212 16.06 -5.78 2.72
C ASN A 212 16.04 -4.36 3.27
N GLN A 213 15.60 -4.20 4.51
CA GLN A 213 15.49 -2.89 5.16
C GLN A 213 16.84 -2.20 5.40
N GLY A 214 17.95 -2.89 5.19
CA GLY A 214 19.29 -2.40 5.44
C GLY A 214 19.64 -2.27 6.93
N SER A 215 20.92 -2.35 7.21
CA SER A 215 21.46 -2.20 8.57
C SER A 215 22.93 -1.75 8.55
N GLY A 216 23.37 -1.13 9.65
CA GLY A 216 24.75 -0.74 9.86
C GLY A 216 25.21 0.43 8.99
N PRO A 217 26.55 0.63 8.86
CA PRO A 217 27.12 1.81 8.23
C PRO A 217 26.85 1.89 6.73
N LEU A 218 26.47 3.07 6.24
CA LEU A 218 26.39 3.37 4.82
C LEU A 218 27.79 3.51 4.23
N LEU A 219 27.97 2.97 3.03
CA LEU A 219 29.25 2.91 2.34
C LEU A 219 29.34 3.99 1.25
N ALA A 220 30.55 4.54 1.09
CA ALA A 220 30.83 5.45 0.00
C ALA A 220 30.98 4.72 -1.32
N ASN A 221 30.57 5.36 -2.41
CA ASN A 221 30.64 4.87 -3.79
C ASN A 221 29.74 3.66 -4.08
N GLU A 222 28.92 3.25 -3.13
CA GLU A 222 27.96 2.17 -3.25
C GLU A 222 26.52 2.69 -3.35
N SER A 223 25.61 1.88 -3.91
CA SER A 223 24.19 2.22 -3.97
C SER A 223 23.59 2.31 -2.57
N ILE A 224 22.75 3.32 -2.35
CA ILE A 224 21.88 3.45 -1.19
C ILE A 224 20.46 3.57 -1.75
N VAL A 225 19.63 2.57 -1.49
CA VAL A 225 18.21 2.55 -1.87
C VAL A 225 17.39 3.03 -0.68
N LEU A 226 16.62 4.10 -0.89
CA LEU A 226 15.65 4.62 0.07
C LEU A 226 14.26 4.34 -0.51
N ASP A 227 13.47 3.53 0.21
CA ASP A 227 12.12 3.17 -0.17
C ASP A 227 11.18 3.46 1.01
N VAL A 228 10.24 4.39 0.79
CA VAL A 228 9.47 5.04 1.85
C VAL A 228 8.00 5.09 1.47
N PHE A 229 7.18 4.33 2.18
CA PHE A 229 5.76 4.13 1.92
C PHE A 229 4.88 4.40 3.16
N PRO A 230 4.76 5.67 3.58
CA PRO A 230 3.98 6.01 4.78
C PRO A 230 2.48 5.97 4.53
N ARG A 231 1.74 5.82 5.63
CA ARG A 231 0.29 6.00 5.72
C ARG A 231 -0.02 7.29 6.48
N SER A 232 -0.91 8.11 5.96
CA SER A 232 -1.46 9.23 6.72
C SER A 232 -2.34 8.74 7.87
N ALA A 233 -2.04 9.15 9.11
CA ALA A 233 -2.87 8.83 10.28
C ALA A 233 -4.25 9.52 10.22
N LYS A 234 -4.35 10.65 9.49
CA LYS A 234 -5.61 11.40 9.33
C LYS A 234 -6.55 10.79 8.31
N THR A 235 -6.00 10.36 7.16
CA THR A 235 -6.82 9.98 6.01
C THR A 235 -6.77 8.48 5.69
N GLY A 236 -5.81 7.75 6.25
CA GLY A 236 -5.59 6.34 6.00
C GLY A 236 -4.93 6.02 4.65
N TYR A 237 -4.73 7.01 3.76
CA TYR A 237 -4.14 6.78 2.45
C TYR A 237 -2.62 6.69 2.53
N PHE A 238 -2.08 5.76 1.73
CA PHE A 238 -0.64 5.58 1.55
C PHE A 238 -0.08 6.47 0.45
N ALA A 239 1.22 6.68 0.51
CA ALA A 239 2.06 7.10 -0.59
C ALA A 239 3.21 6.12 -0.75
N ASP A 240 3.97 6.22 -1.84
CA ASP A 240 5.09 5.33 -2.13
C ASP A 240 6.13 6.03 -2.99
N MET A 241 7.40 5.88 -2.62
CA MET A 241 8.51 6.46 -3.37
C MET A 241 9.82 5.74 -3.10
N THR A 242 10.52 5.34 -4.13
CA THR A 242 11.88 4.81 -4.04
C THR A 242 12.87 5.66 -4.81
N LEU A 243 14.02 5.90 -4.21
CA LEU A 243 15.19 6.50 -4.83
C LEU A 243 16.42 5.64 -4.63
N THR A 244 17.36 5.73 -5.57
CA THR A 244 18.71 5.20 -5.42
C THR A 244 19.71 6.34 -5.53
N VAL A 245 20.59 6.48 -4.54
CA VAL A 245 21.65 7.49 -4.51
C VAL A 245 23.01 6.85 -4.18
N VAL A 246 24.07 7.58 -4.50
CA VAL A 246 25.47 7.22 -4.17
C VAL A 246 26.16 8.45 -3.59
N LYS A 247 26.70 8.34 -2.40
CA LYS A 247 27.62 9.36 -1.90
C LYS A 247 29.03 9.09 -2.41
N GLY A 248 29.52 9.97 -3.28
CA GLY A 248 30.80 9.82 -3.96
C GLY A 248 30.63 9.45 -5.44
N LYS A 249 31.36 8.43 -5.91
CA LYS A 249 31.40 8.02 -7.34
C LYS A 249 30.89 6.60 -7.53
N ALA A 250 29.76 6.46 -8.20
CA ALA A 250 29.22 5.17 -8.60
C ALA A 250 30.16 4.46 -9.60
N ASN A 251 30.28 3.13 -9.47
CA ASN A 251 30.99 2.35 -10.47
C ASN A 251 30.27 2.39 -11.84
N PRO A 252 30.98 2.09 -12.96
CA PRO A 252 30.38 2.21 -14.30
C PRO A 252 29.16 1.33 -14.50
N LYS A 253 29.11 0.12 -13.92
CA LYS A 253 27.97 -0.80 -14.04
C LYS A 253 26.76 -0.23 -13.32
N LEU A 254 26.93 0.29 -12.10
CA LEU A 254 25.86 0.92 -11.32
C LEU A 254 25.28 2.17 -12.03
N LYS A 255 26.15 2.99 -12.63
CA LYS A 255 25.69 4.13 -13.47
C LYS A 255 24.84 3.68 -14.65
N LYS A 256 25.26 2.63 -15.36
CA LYS A 256 24.50 2.08 -16.48
C LYS A 256 23.16 1.51 -16.01
N MET A 257 23.14 0.79 -14.86
CA MET A 257 21.90 0.29 -14.25
C MET A 257 20.94 1.44 -13.94
N TYR A 258 21.45 2.50 -13.30
CA TYR A 258 20.62 3.66 -12.94
C TYR A 258 20.00 4.32 -14.17
N GLN A 259 20.79 4.52 -15.23
CA GLN A 259 20.31 5.07 -16.48
C GLN A 259 19.22 4.20 -17.11
N LEU A 260 19.43 2.87 -17.14
CA LEU A 260 18.46 1.93 -17.71
C LEU A 260 17.17 1.85 -16.89
N VAL A 261 17.27 1.86 -15.55
CA VAL A 261 16.09 1.89 -14.70
C VAL A 261 15.27 3.17 -14.93
N LYS A 262 15.93 4.31 -15.07
CA LYS A 262 15.26 5.58 -15.43
C LYS A 262 14.59 5.50 -16.81
N GLU A 263 15.25 4.94 -17.80
CA GLU A 263 14.67 4.70 -19.14
C GLU A 263 13.49 3.72 -19.07
N GLY A 264 13.60 2.66 -18.26
CA GLY A 264 12.51 1.72 -17.99
C GLY A 264 11.29 2.39 -17.39
N GLN A 265 11.49 3.29 -16.44
CA GLN A 265 10.40 4.09 -15.85
C GLN A 265 9.74 5.00 -16.91
N GLU A 266 10.51 5.65 -17.76
CA GLU A 266 10.00 6.46 -18.88
C GLU A 266 9.21 5.63 -19.89
N ILE A 267 9.62 4.38 -20.15
CA ILE A 267 8.84 3.43 -20.97
C ILE A 267 7.49 3.16 -20.30
N GLY A 268 7.49 2.90 -18.98
CA GLY A 268 6.27 2.73 -18.19
C GLY A 268 5.33 3.93 -18.31
N PHE A 269 5.83 5.14 -18.11
CA PHE A 269 5.05 6.38 -18.23
C PHE A 269 4.42 6.58 -19.60
N LYS A 270 5.15 6.25 -20.68
CA LYS A 270 4.65 6.39 -22.06
C LYS A 270 3.57 5.36 -22.43
N LEU A 271 3.62 4.18 -21.84
CA LEU A 271 2.70 3.09 -22.17
C LEU A 271 1.44 3.07 -21.31
N LEU A 272 1.54 3.52 -20.05
CA LEU A 272 0.40 3.52 -19.11
C LEU A 272 -0.68 4.50 -19.56
N LYS A 273 -1.87 3.98 -19.79
CA LYS A 273 -3.11 4.72 -20.09
C LYS A 273 -4.31 3.80 -19.90
N ASP A 274 -5.50 4.37 -19.95
CA ASP A 274 -6.76 3.62 -19.90
C ASP A 274 -6.80 2.47 -20.92
N GLY A 275 -7.17 1.28 -20.45
CA GLY A 275 -7.33 0.07 -21.26
C GLY A 275 -6.05 -0.67 -21.61
N VAL A 276 -4.87 -0.23 -21.16
CA VAL A 276 -3.62 -0.96 -21.41
C VAL A 276 -3.55 -2.23 -20.55
N ASP A 277 -2.99 -3.31 -21.13
CA ASP A 277 -2.61 -4.49 -20.35
C ASP A 277 -1.29 -4.22 -19.62
N GLY A 278 -1.29 -4.31 -18.29
CA GLY A 278 -0.11 -4.12 -17.44
C GLY A 278 1.07 -5.02 -17.81
N SER A 279 0.78 -6.22 -18.32
CA SER A 279 1.82 -7.14 -18.78
C SER A 279 2.60 -6.64 -20.00
N VAL A 280 1.96 -5.86 -20.87
CA VAL A 280 2.63 -5.22 -21.99
C VAL A 280 3.64 -4.17 -21.50
N VAL A 281 3.25 -3.39 -20.48
CA VAL A 281 4.14 -2.38 -19.86
C VAL A 281 5.35 -3.06 -19.25
N HIS A 282 5.12 -4.06 -18.41
CA HIS A 282 6.18 -4.81 -17.72
C HIS A 282 7.15 -5.47 -18.71
N ASN A 283 6.63 -6.20 -19.70
CA ASN A 283 7.44 -6.93 -20.65
C ASN A 283 8.32 -5.98 -21.50
N ARG A 284 7.80 -4.81 -21.88
CA ARG A 284 8.60 -3.82 -22.63
C ARG A 284 9.77 -3.27 -21.82
N ILE A 285 9.61 -3.10 -20.52
CA ILE A 285 10.70 -2.68 -19.64
C ILE A 285 11.72 -3.82 -19.48
N ALA A 286 11.27 -5.04 -19.24
CA ALA A 286 12.13 -6.21 -19.13
C ALA A 286 12.93 -6.46 -20.43
N GLU A 287 12.29 -6.42 -21.59
CA GLU A 287 12.94 -6.51 -22.92
C GLU A 287 14.01 -5.43 -23.13
N HIS A 288 13.74 -4.20 -22.66
CA HIS A 288 14.72 -3.12 -22.74
C HIS A 288 15.99 -3.45 -21.93
N PHE A 289 15.82 -3.93 -20.70
CA PHE A 289 16.95 -4.31 -19.84
C PHE A 289 17.75 -5.48 -20.43
N GLU A 290 17.08 -6.51 -20.92
CA GLU A 290 17.73 -7.69 -21.51
C GLU A 290 18.51 -7.32 -22.79
N LYS A 291 17.94 -6.46 -23.64
CA LYS A 291 18.61 -5.96 -24.87
C LYS A 291 19.90 -5.20 -24.55
N GLU A 292 19.93 -4.50 -23.43
CA GLU A 292 21.10 -3.78 -22.94
C GLU A 292 22.08 -4.66 -22.14
N GLY A 293 21.85 -5.98 -22.10
CA GLY A 293 22.73 -6.98 -21.52
C GLY A 293 22.47 -7.29 -20.04
N PHE A 294 21.38 -6.74 -19.44
CA PHE A 294 21.00 -6.96 -18.06
C PHE A 294 19.95 -8.07 -17.96
N LYS A 295 20.41 -9.31 -17.90
CA LYS A 295 19.58 -10.53 -17.89
C LYS A 295 18.94 -10.75 -16.53
N THR A 296 17.70 -11.25 -16.55
CA THR A 296 16.97 -11.68 -15.34
C THR A 296 17.00 -13.19 -15.21
N GLY A 297 17.35 -13.69 -14.04
CA GLY A 297 17.36 -15.12 -13.73
C GLY A 297 18.27 -15.50 -12.56
N GLN A 298 18.46 -16.82 -12.42
CA GLN A 298 19.41 -17.38 -11.47
C GLN A 298 20.84 -17.17 -11.97
N ILE A 299 21.58 -16.28 -11.32
CA ILE A 299 22.98 -15.95 -11.60
C ILE A 299 23.73 -16.11 -10.29
N ASP A 300 24.81 -16.92 -10.28
CA ASP A 300 25.62 -17.22 -9.10
C ASP A 300 24.79 -17.67 -7.87
N GLY A 301 23.76 -18.50 -8.12
CA GLY A 301 22.94 -19.10 -7.07
C GLY A 301 21.87 -18.17 -6.46
N ARG A 302 21.67 -16.96 -7.02
CA ARG A 302 20.62 -16.01 -6.60
C ARG A 302 19.86 -15.43 -7.79
N MET A 303 18.61 -15.04 -7.56
CA MET A 303 17.88 -14.22 -8.53
C MET A 303 18.57 -12.87 -8.66
N GLN A 304 18.84 -12.46 -9.90
CA GLN A 304 19.41 -11.17 -10.26
C GLN A 304 18.69 -10.61 -11.48
N GLY A 305 18.83 -9.31 -11.75
CA GLY A 305 18.13 -8.62 -12.83
C GLY A 305 16.87 -7.91 -12.37
N PHE A 306 15.83 -7.90 -13.20
CA PHE A 306 14.51 -7.32 -12.92
C PHE A 306 13.51 -8.45 -12.65
N PHE A 307 13.35 -8.85 -11.41
CA PHE A 307 12.58 -10.05 -11.01
C PHE A 307 11.34 -9.78 -10.15
N HIS A 308 10.88 -8.54 -10.10
CA HIS A 308 9.60 -8.15 -9.48
C HIS A 308 8.67 -7.42 -10.46
N GLY A 309 7.47 -7.08 -10.06
CA GLY A 309 6.54 -6.31 -10.89
C GLY A 309 7.05 -4.90 -11.20
N THR A 310 6.50 -4.29 -12.22
CA THR A 310 6.77 -2.88 -12.55
C THR A 310 6.02 -1.94 -11.60
N GLY A 311 4.96 -2.44 -10.93
CA GLY A 311 4.20 -1.64 -9.99
C GLY A 311 2.93 -2.31 -9.49
N HIS A 312 2.26 -1.63 -8.58
CA HIS A 312 1.02 -2.05 -7.94
C HIS A 312 0.11 -0.85 -7.67
N GLY A 313 -1.16 -1.13 -7.38
CA GLY A 313 -2.10 -0.13 -6.92
C GLY A 313 -1.74 0.38 -5.51
N VAL A 314 -2.00 1.66 -5.26
CA VAL A 314 -1.85 2.30 -3.95
C VAL A 314 -3.13 3.04 -3.59
N GLY A 315 -3.53 2.93 -2.33
CA GLY A 315 -4.71 3.61 -1.81
C GLY A 315 -4.79 3.54 -0.30
N LEU A 316 -5.78 2.84 0.23
CA LEU A 316 -5.91 2.54 1.66
C LEU A 316 -5.05 1.36 2.10
N GLU A 317 -4.49 0.63 1.15
CA GLU A 317 -3.43 -0.36 1.36
C GLU A 317 -2.24 0.03 0.51
N ILE A 318 -1.04 -0.30 1.00
CA ILE A 318 0.19 -0.05 0.24
C ILE A 318 0.23 -0.91 -1.04
N HIS A 319 -0.22 -2.14 -0.95
CA HIS A 319 -0.34 -3.06 -2.07
C HIS A 319 -1.81 -3.42 -2.30
N GLU A 320 -2.45 -2.78 -3.27
CA GLU A 320 -3.78 -3.14 -3.72
C GLU A 320 -3.81 -3.37 -5.26
N PRO A 321 -4.86 -3.98 -5.82
CA PRO A 321 -5.01 -4.02 -7.27
C PRO A 321 -5.12 -2.61 -7.88
N PRO A 322 -4.66 -2.46 -9.18
CA PRO A 322 -4.15 -3.47 -10.08
C PRO A 322 -2.65 -3.74 -9.90
N ARG A 323 -2.15 -4.80 -10.53
CA ARG A 323 -0.72 -5.06 -10.67
C ARG A 323 -0.24 -4.70 -12.08
N VAL A 324 0.91 -4.04 -12.16
CA VAL A 324 1.65 -3.84 -13.41
C VAL A 324 2.81 -4.84 -13.40
N SER A 325 2.58 -6.04 -13.92
CA SER A 325 3.51 -7.17 -13.83
C SER A 325 3.43 -8.06 -15.08
N SER A 326 4.14 -9.16 -15.10
CA SER A 326 4.05 -10.17 -16.18
C SER A 326 2.66 -10.83 -16.30
N VAL A 327 1.81 -10.70 -15.30
CA VAL A 327 0.43 -11.22 -15.31
C VAL A 327 -0.48 -10.21 -15.99
N LYS A 328 -1.33 -10.70 -16.90
CA LYS A 328 -2.31 -9.87 -17.60
C LYS A 328 -3.31 -9.24 -16.64
N GLN A 329 -3.38 -7.92 -16.66
CA GLN A 329 -4.38 -7.15 -15.94
C GLN A 329 -4.62 -5.82 -16.66
N THR A 330 -5.88 -5.51 -16.96
CA THR A 330 -6.23 -4.24 -17.61
C THR A 330 -6.11 -3.09 -16.60
N ILE A 331 -5.31 -2.12 -16.96
CA ILE A 331 -5.14 -0.87 -16.21
C ILE A 331 -6.16 0.14 -16.74
N GLN A 332 -6.81 0.89 -15.84
CA GLN A 332 -7.91 1.77 -16.19
C GLN A 332 -7.70 3.19 -15.64
N ALA A 333 -8.35 4.16 -16.25
CA ALA A 333 -8.33 5.55 -15.78
C ALA A 333 -8.82 5.65 -14.32
N SER A 334 -8.30 6.62 -13.58
CA SER A 334 -8.53 6.86 -12.14
C SER A 334 -7.93 5.81 -11.19
N GLN A 335 -7.18 4.84 -11.70
CA GLN A 335 -6.35 4.00 -10.86
C GLN A 335 -5.05 4.72 -10.50
N VAL A 336 -4.59 4.56 -9.26
CA VAL A 336 -3.30 5.06 -8.78
C VAL A 336 -2.38 3.86 -8.66
N VAL A 337 -1.23 3.92 -9.34
CA VAL A 337 -0.26 2.82 -9.38
C VAL A 337 1.16 3.35 -9.24
N THR A 338 2.07 2.49 -8.75
CA THR A 338 3.51 2.74 -8.78
C THR A 338 4.09 2.41 -10.14
N VAL A 339 5.24 3.04 -10.47
CA VAL A 339 6.10 2.67 -11.60
C VAL A 339 7.53 2.60 -11.07
N GLU A 340 7.97 1.39 -10.74
CA GLU A 340 9.13 1.09 -9.90
C GLU A 340 10.10 0.06 -10.51
N PRO A 341 10.51 0.20 -11.78
CA PRO A 341 11.48 -0.76 -12.30
C PRO A 341 12.77 -0.76 -11.48
N GLY A 342 13.40 -1.94 -11.39
CA GLY A 342 14.65 -2.10 -10.65
C GLY A 342 15.60 -3.11 -11.27
N LEU A 343 16.89 -2.95 -11.02
CA LEU A 343 17.96 -3.88 -11.43
C LEU A 343 18.83 -4.20 -10.21
N TYR A 344 19.11 -5.49 -10.02
CA TYR A 344 19.79 -6.00 -8.84
C TYR A 344 20.85 -7.00 -9.21
N TYR A 345 22.15 -6.68 -8.92
CA TYR A 345 23.29 -7.54 -9.24
C TYR A 345 24.31 -7.54 -8.10
N LEU A 346 24.80 -8.74 -7.71
CA LEU A 346 25.73 -8.91 -6.60
C LEU A 346 27.04 -8.14 -6.76
N ASP A 347 27.48 -7.95 -7.98
CA ASP A 347 28.73 -7.25 -8.33
C ASP A 347 28.58 -5.75 -8.51
N ALA A 348 27.34 -5.22 -8.41
CA ALA A 348 27.06 -3.80 -8.65
C ALA A 348 26.16 -3.15 -7.59
N GLY A 349 25.39 -3.93 -6.83
CA GLY A 349 24.35 -3.45 -5.93
C GLY A 349 22.96 -3.46 -6.56
N GLY A 350 22.02 -2.72 -5.99
CA GLY A 350 20.65 -2.58 -6.48
C GLY A 350 20.34 -1.14 -6.88
N VAL A 351 19.45 -1.01 -7.85
CA VAL A 351 18.84 0.26 -8.27
C VAL A 351 17.34 0.07 -8.38
N ARG A 352 16.56 0.91 -7.71
CA ARG A 352 15.12 1.09 -7.92
C ARG A 352 14.80 2.59 -7.95
N ILE A 353 13.97 2.99 -8.88
CA ILE A 353 13.41 4.35 -8.97
C ILE A 353 11.90 4.18 -9.11
N GLU A 354 11.16 4.82 -8.23
CA GLU A 354 9.72 4.67 -8.15
C GLU A 354 9.02 6.02 -8.06
N ASP A 355 7.99 6.14 -8.88
CA ASP A 355 7.02 7.23 -8.79
C ASP A 355 5.61 6.67 -8.69
N LEU A 356 4.77 7.41 -8.00
CA LEU A 356 3.34 7.18 -7.91
C LEU A 356 2.60 7.98 -8.99
N VAL A 357 1.74 7.32 -9.78
CA VAL A 357 1.04 7.95 -10.89
C VAL A 357 -0.46 7.67 -10.87
N VAL A 358 -1.25 8.65 -11.32
CA VAL A 358 -2.67 8.44 -11.65
C VAL A 358 -2.77 8.12 -13.13
N VAL A 359 -3.41 7.02 -13.47
CA VAL A 359 -3.71 6.65 -14.86
C VAL A 359 -4.85 7.53 -15.38
N THR A 360 -4.68 8.09 -16.56
CA THR A 360 -5.68 8.91 -17.23
C THR A 360 -6.14 8.24 -18.54
N LYS A 361 -7.14 8.79 -19.20
CA LYS A 361 -7.61 8.25 -20.47
C LYS A 361 -6.55 8.19 -21.55
N THR A 362 -5.58 9.09 -21.56
CA THR A 362 -4.59 9.23 -22.64
C THR A 362 -3.15 9.06 -22.21
N GLY A 363 -2.88 8.84 -20.91
CA GLY A 363 -1.55 8.74 -20.33
C GLY A 363 -1.60 8.68 -18.82
N ILE A 364 -0.71 9.41 -18.15
CA ILE A 364 -0.60 9.48 -16.69
C ILE A 364 -0.53 10.92 -16.18
N ARG A 365 -0.86 11.10 -14.90
CA ARG A 365 -0.50 12.26 -14.08
C ARG A 365 0.48 11.78 -13.01
N ASN A 366 1.76 12.19 -13.10
CA ASN A 366 2.75 11.83 -12.10
C ASN A 366 2.51 12.62 -10.81
N LEU A 367 2.31 11.92 -9.70
CA LEU A 367 2.13 12.50 -8.37
C LEU A 367 3.47 12.77 -7.68
N THR A 368 4.52 12.02 -7.99
CA THR A 368 5.85 12.21 -7.41
C THR A 368 6.58 13.35 -8.09
N LYS A 369 7.11 14.30 -7.30
CA LYS A 369 7.81 15.51 -7.78
C LYS A 369 9.19 15.63 -7.14
N PHE A 370 9.92 14.55 -7.10
CA PHE A 370 11.26 14.51 -6.51
C PHE A 370 12.36 14.37 -7.58
N PRO A 371 13.49 15.08 -7.47
CA PRO A 371 14.56 14.99 -8.45
C PRO A 371 15.27 13.62 -8.38
N LYS A 372 15.60 13.08 -9.54
CA LYS A 372 16.29 11.78 -9.70
C LYS A 372 17.77 12.04 -9.99
N VAL A 373 18.59 12.04 -8.95
CA VAL A 373 20.03 12.28 -8.99
C VAL A 373 20.74 11.08 -8.37
N LEU A 374 21.69 10.47 -9.09
CA LEU A 374 22.43 9.32 -8.59
C LEU A 374 23.57 9.73 -7.64
N GLU A 375 24.45 10.63 -8.08
CA GLU A 375 25.67 10.98 -7.33
C GLU A 375 25.46 12.28 -6.52
N LEU A 376 25.64 12.17 -5.20
CA LEU A 376 25.56 13.25 -4.22
C LEU A 376 26.93 13.76 -3.83
#